data_b0f1c43f8e9c3fed45fcf615541e9a17
#
_entry.id   b0f1c43f8e9c3fed45fcf615541e9a17
#
_cell.length_a   1.000
_cell.length_b   1.000
_cell.length_c   1.000
_cell.angle_alpha   90.00
_cell.angle_beta   90.00
_cell.angle_gamma   90.00
#
_symmetry.space_group_name_H-M   'P 1'
#
loop_
_entity.id
_entity.type
_entity.pdbx_description
1 polymer ?
#
loop_
_entity_poly.entity_id
_entity_poly.type
_entity_poly.pdbx_seq_one_letter_code
_entity_poly.pdbx_strand_id
1 'polypeptide(L)'
;MKKTILLAVSALFVGLTAQAQEPVFPRSHAEDTKGYMSEEYWKIWNPEEMARIDADIEKYRKADGELVLENIGRKRDVKIEQVEHEFIFGAHIFNFNQLGTKERNDRYKELYGTLFNRATVPFYWKEFELEQGKPRFATEERDTEEYWNNCKDPHAELHWRRPSTDQIVEFCESKGIRMHGHVLVWGNRKWQMPYWYQNLMSEEERASFPRYFPNEPNRWASKDVMSREWKYMSFDEAAEAFKTFTKNLDIALENRIKQIAEYYKGRLHSYDVVNESAEDMKDDLIRENHPASKSRYGIMNGDYPYKSLKWAEKYFPSDVALNINDYFKKPTYTEQTNRLLERGCKIDVMGLQMHLMDLRLCKGIADGEKIQTPSQVREYIGYANQTGLPLHLSEITITAPSQDERGLMIQGIITQQLYRLWFSQEKMIGITWWNVVDGCGAKKEPTVSGLFTRDMQPKPSYYALNQLINNEWKTNTTVVADENGKVQFRGFRGKYRITYKDKKGKTQVVEYTLK
;
A
#
# COMPACT_ATOMS: atom_id res chain seq x y z
N MET A 1 -67.62 -25.64 -25.88
CA MET A 1 -66.25 -25.59 -25.40
C MET A 1 -65.62 -24.28 -25.91
N LYS A 2 -65.65 -23.23 -25.11
CA LYS A 2 -65.01 -21.92 -25.44
C LYS A 2 -63.68 -21.86 -24.73
N LYS A 3 -62.58 -21.76 -25.49
CA LYS A 3 -61.20 -21.56 -24.98
C LYS A 3 -61.01 -20.06 -24.75
N THR A 4 -60.83 -19.69 -23.53
CA THR A 4 -60.44 -18.33 -23.14
C THR A 4 -58.91 -18.22 -23.19
N ILE A 5 -58.40 -17.35 -24.03
CA ILE A 5 -56.96 -17.02 -24.12
C ILE A 5 -56.70 -15.89 -23.13
N LEU A 6 -55.91 -16.12 -22.10
CA LEU A 6 -55.38 -15.11 -21.20
C LEU A 6 -54.13 -14.50 -21.84
N LEU A 7 -54.18 -13.23 -22.23
CA LEU A 7 -53.01 -12.46 -22.59
C LEU A 7 -52.37 -11.93 -21.29
N ALA A 8 -51.17 -12.38 -20.98
CA ALA A 8 -50.33 -11.79 -19.94
C ALA A 8 -49.59 -10.60 -20.53
N VAL A 9 -49.96 -9.40 -20.08
CA VAL A 9 -49.23 -8.16 -20.38
C VAL A 9 -48.06 -8.08 -19.40
N SER A 10 -46.84 -8.37 -19.86
CA SER A 10 -45.62 -8.10 -19.10
C SER A 10 -45.29 -6.63 -19.17
N ALA A 11 -45.55 -5.92 -18.11
CA ALA A 11 -45.07 -4.54 -17.95
C ALA A 11 -43.56 -4.57 -17.71
N LEU A 12 -42.76 -4.18 -18.72
CA LEU A 12 -41.34 -3.87 -18.58
C LEU A 12 -41.23 -2.60 -17.70
N PHE A 13 -40.88 -2.76 -16.45
CA PHE A 13 -40.36 -1.65 -15.65
C PHE A 13 -38.92 -1.37 -16.13
N VAL A 14 -38.78 -0.44 -17.04
CA VAL A 14 -37.50 0.23 -17.30
C VAL A 14 -37.25 1.17 -16.13
N GLY A 15 -36.55 0.66 -15.12
CA GLY A 15 -36.02 1.49 -14.05
C GLY A 15 -34.93 2.39 -14.66
N LEU A 16 -35.27 3.65 -14.94
CA LEU A 16 -34.30 4.71 -15.12
C LEU A 16 -33.56 4.89 -13.79
N THR A 17 -32.48 4.14 -13.58
CA THR A 17 -31.47 4.53 -12.60
C THR A 17 -30.82 5.79 -13.16
N ALA A 18 -31.16 6.94 -12.61
CA ALA A 18 -30.40 8.14 -12.81
C ALA A 18 -28.95 7.79 -12.43
N GLN A 19 -28.07 7.70 -13.41
CA GLN A 19 -26.64 7.55 -13.17
C GLN A 19 -26.24 8.83 -12.42
N ALA A 20 -25.93 8.70 -11.12
CA ALA A 20 -25.43 9.82 -10.35
C ALA A 20 -24.19 10.36 -11.07
N GLN A 21 -24.20 11.64 -11.39
CA GLN A 21 -23.09 12.29 -12.08
C GLN A 21 -21.84 12.15 -11.20
N GLU A 22 -20.75 11.67 -11.79
CA GLU A 22 -19.48 11.57 -11.06
C GLU A 22 -19.07 12.94 -10.51
N PRO A 23 -18.53 13.00 -9.29
CA PRO A 23 -18.13 14.27 -8.68
C PRO A 23 -17.02 14.93 -9.50
N VAL A 24 -17.10 16.25 -9.64
CA VAL A 24 -16.06 17.08 -10.25
C VAL A 24 -15.24 17.69 -9.13
N PHE A 25 -13.92 17.56 -9.24
CA PHE A 25 -12.97 18.05 -8.25
C PHE A 25 -12.37 19.38 -8.71
N PRO A 26 -12.54 20.48 -7.94
CA PRO A 26 -11.95 21.76 -8.29
C PRO A 26 -10.42 21.70 -8.25
N ARG A 27 -9.78 22.41 -9.17
CA ARG A 27 -8.32 22.59 -9.25
C ARG A 27 -7.89 24.03 -8.92
N SER A 28 -8.84 24.91 -8.66
CA SER A 28 -8.60 26.31 -8.33
C SER A 28 -9.73 26.87 -7.46
N HIS A 29 -9.49 28.02 -6.84
CA HIS A 29 -10.53 28.72 -6.08
C HIS A 29 -11.77 29.07 -6.93
N ALA A 30 -11.56 29.46 -8.18
CA ALA A 30 -12.66 29.80 -9.10
C ALA A 30 -13.56 28.60 -9.45
N GLU A 31 -13.00 27.38 -9.43
CA GLU A 31 -13.75 26.15 -9.68
C GLU A 31 -14.44 25.61 -8.43
N ASP A 32 -14.00 26.00 -7.23
CA ASP A 32 -14.61 25.59 -5.96
C ASP A 32 -15.87 26.41 -5.63
N THR A 33 -16.86 26.31 -6.49
CA THR A 33 -18.11 27.08 -6.40
C THR A 33 -18.95 26.78 -5.15
N LYS A 34 -18.69 25.64 -4.49
CA LYS A 34 -19.35 25.25 -3.24
C LYS A 34 -18.52 25.60 -1.98
N GLY A 35 -17.31 26.12 -2.17
CA GLY A 35 -16.42 26.51 -1.07
C GLY A 35 -16.05 25.33 -0.17
N TYR A 36 -15.69 24.18 -0.73
CA TYR A 36 -15.23 23.03 0.04
C TYR A 36 -13.94 23.33 0.79
N MET A 37 -13.04 24.05 0.11
CA MET A 37 -11.73 24.44 0.63
C MET A 37 -11.70 25.96 0.88
N SER A 38 -10.91 26.38 1.86
CA SER A 38 -10.78 27.81 2.18
C SER A 38 -9.97 28.58 1.11
N GLU A 39 -10.06 29.91 1.15
CA GLU A 39 -9.22 30.77 0.32
C GLU A 39 -7.72 30.56 0.62
N GLU A 40 -7.36 30.34 1.91
CA GLU A 40 -5.98 30.07 2.33
C GLU A 40 -5.43 28.75 1.75
N TYR A 41 -6.28 27.73 1.65
CA TYR A 41 -5.93 26.49 0.94
C TYR A 41 -5.55 26.77 -0.51
N TRP A 42 -6.37 27.56 -1.23
CA TRP A 42 -6.12 27.87 -2.65
C TRP A 42 -4.94 28.82 -2.88
N LYS A 43 -4.51 29.59 -1.85
CA LYS A 43 -3.23 30.33 -1.89
C LYS A 43 -2.03 29.39 -1.84
N ILE A 44 -2.15 28.26 -1.15
CA ILE A 44 -1.10 27.22 -1.08
C ILE A 44 -1.09 26.39 -2.38
N TRP A 45 -2.26 25.96 -2.84
CA TRP A 45 -2.46 25.17 -4.06
C TRP A 45 -2.85 26.06 -5.24
N ASN A 46 -2.05 27.08 -5.49
CA ASN A 46 -2.31 28.09 -6.50
C ASN A 46 -2.03 27.58 -7.92
N PRO A 47 -2.48 28.30 -8.98
CA PRO A 47 -2.29 27.89 -10.37
C PRO A 47 -0.84 27.67 -10.78
N GLU A 48 0.11 28.42 -10.22
CA GLU A 48 1.54 28.28 -10.51
C GLU A 48 2.06 26.94 -9.97
N GLU A 49 1.70 26.60 -8.73
CA GLU A 49 2.04 25.30 -8.13
C GLU A 49 1.43 24.13 -8.90
N MET A 50 0.18 24.27 -9.33
CA MET A 50 -0.49 23.24 -10.14
C MET A 50 0.18 23.05 -11.49
N ALA A 51 0.57 24.15 -12.17
CA ALA A 51 1.29 24.08 -13.43
C ALA A 51 2.68 23.43 -13.27
N ARG A 52 3.37 23.70 -12.16
CA ARG A 52 4.64 23.03 -11.83
C ARG A 52 4.46 21.53 -11.66
N ILE A 53 3.44 21.09 -10.91
CA ILE A 53 3.12 19.68 -10.71
C ILE A 53 2.83 19.01 -12.06
N ASP A 54 2.02 19.62 -12.93
CA ASP A 54 1.68 19.08 -14.26
C ASP A 54 2.93 18.99 -15.16
N ALA A 55 3.83 19.98 -15.11
CA ALA A 55 5.09 19.95 -15.86
C ALA A 55 6.03 18.82 -15.38
N ASP A 56 6.11 18.61 -14.07
CA ASP A 56 6.89 17.51 -13.48
C ASP A 56 6.30 16.13 -13.84
N ILE A 57 4.96 15.98 -13.86
CA ILE A 57 4.31 14.75 -14.35
C ILE A 57 4.66 14.50 -15.83
N GLU A 58 4.54 15.52 -16.68
CA GLU A 58 4.89 15.41 -18.10
C GLU A 58 6.35 14.98 -18.29
N LYS A 59 7.25 15.53 -17.48
CA LYS A 59 8.70 15.26 -17.56
C LYS A 59 9.08 13.87 -17.04
N TYR A 60 8.56 13.47 -15.90
CA TYR A 60 9.05 12.28 -15.20
C TYR A 60 8.20 11.03 -15.44
N ARG A 61 6.93 11.18 -15.89
CA ARG A 61 6.01 10.04 -16.05
C ARG A 61 5.77 9.66 -17.50
N LYS A 62 6.04 10.55 -18.45
CA LYS A 62 5.87 10.26 -19.87
C LYS A 62 7.21 10.10 -20.59
N ALA A 63 7.16 9.41 -21.70
CA ALA A 63 8.27 9.26 -22.64
C ALA A 63 7.78 9.25 -24.08
N ASP A 64 8.71 9.44 -25.02
CA ASP A 64 8.45 9.32 -26.43
C ASP A 64 8.67 7.88 -26.86
N GLY A 65 7.65 7.27 -27.46
CA GLY A 65 7.66 5.93 -28.00
C GLY A 65 7.81 5.93 -29.52
N GLU A 66 8.60 5.01 -30.03
CA GLU A 66 8.80 4.81 -31.45
C GLU A 66 8.87 3.33 -31.79
N LEU A 67 8.16 2.92 -32.83
CA LEU A 67 8.23 1.55 -33.36
C LEU A 67 7.95 1.55 -34.88
N VAL A 68 8.40 0.49 -35.56
CA VAL A 68 8.11 0.28 -37.00
C VAL A 68 7.19 -0.93 -37.13
N LEU A 69 6.04 -0.74 -37.80
CA LEU A 69 5.04 -1.77 -38.02
C LEU A 69 5.22 -2.39 -39.42
N GLU A 70 5.42 -3.69 -39.44
CA GLU A 70 5.57 -4.42 -40.69
C GLU A 70 4.23 -4.59 -41.41
N ASN A 71 4.26 -4.52 -42.74
CA ASN A 71 3.11 -4.79 -43.62
C ASN A 71 1.85 -3.94 -43.32
N ILE A 72 2.00 -2.76 -42.76
CA ILE A 72 0.86 -1.87 -42.51
C ILE A 72 0.05 -1.58 -43.79
N GLY A 73 -1.29 -1.54 -43.69
CA GLY A 73 -2.20 -1.31 -44.76
C GLY A 73 -2.26 0.15 -45.22
N ARG A 74 -3.10 0.44 -46.26
CA ARG A 74 -3.27 1.80 -46.80
C ARG A 74 -3.83 2.78 -45.78
N LYS A 75 -4.74 2.31 -44.91
CA LYS A 75 -5.19 3.06 -43.72
C LYS A 75 -4.16 2.84 -42.63
N ARG A 76 -3.33 3.84 -42.41
CA ARG A 76 -2.20 3.80 -41.49
C ARG A 76 -2.58 4.19 -40.05
N ASP A 77 -3.89 4.13 -39.74
CA ASP A 77 -4.39 4.38 -38.37
C ASP A 77 -3.94 3.26 -37.45
N VAL A 78 -3.28 3.64 -36.38
CA VAL A 78 -2.72 2.74 -35.35
C VAL A 78 -3.31 3.13 -34.03
N LYS A 79 -4.07 2.21 -33.41
CA LYS A 79 -4.61 2.38 -32.08
C LYS A 79 -3.55 2.01 -31.04
N ILE A 80 -3.28 2.90 -30.11
CA ILE A 80 -2.30 2.76 -29.04
C ILE A 80 -3.06 2.76 -27.70
N GLU A 81 -3.02 1.66 -26.99
CA GLU A 81 -3.74 1.47 -25.72
C GLU A 81 -2.76 1.05 -24.63
N GLN A 82 -2.61 1.86 -23.60
CA GLN A 82 -1.86 1.47 -22.40
C GLN A 82 -2.63 0.39 -21.64
N VAL A 83 -2.03 -0.79 -21.49
CA VAL A 83 -2.64 -1.94 -20.80
C VAL A 83 -2.08 -2.14 -19.39
N GLU A 84 -0.87 -1.67 -19.11
CA GLU A 84 -0.26 -1.69 -17.79
C GLU A 84 0.53 -0.41 -17.56
N HIS A 85 0.32 0.22 -16.43
CA HIS A 85 1.10 1.39 -16.02
C HIS A 85 2.39 0.93 -15.30
N GLU A 86 3.54 1.56 -15.60
CA GLU A 86 4.79 1.29 -14.88
C GLU A 86 4.68 1.70 -13.41
N PHE A 87 4.09 2.87 -13.15
CA PHE A 87 3.90 3.40 -11.80
C PHE A 87 2.94 2.51 -10.99
N ILE A 88 3.25 2.35 -9.72
CA ILE A 88 2.48 1.52 -8.79
C ILE A 88 1.31 2.35 -8.23
N PHE A 89 0.10 1.93 -8.55
CA PHE A 89 -1.11 2.34 -7.85
C PHE A 89 -1.58 1.15 -7.03
N GLY A 90 -1.29 1.17 -5.74
CA GLY A 90 -1.48 0.02 -4.85
C GLY A 90 -2.51 0.26 -3.75
N ALA A 91 -2.93 -0.82 -3.12
CA ALA A 91 -3.61 -0.80 -1.84
C ALA A 91 -3.29 -2.06 -1.03
N HIS A 92 -3.48 -2.01 0.32
CA HIS A 92 -3.48 -3.26 1.07
C HIS A 92 -4.76 -4.07 0.82
N ILE A 93 -4.65 -5.39 0.87
CA ILE A 93 -5.76 -6.32 0.60
C ILE A 93 -6.18 -7.11 1.85
N PHE A 94 -6.02 -6.52 3.03
CA PHE A 94 -6.15 -7.18 4.33
C PHE A 94 -7.58 -7.63 4.68
N ASN A 95 -8.59 -7.08 4.03
CA ASN A 95 -9.99 -7.46 4.25
C ASN A 95 -10.53 -8.46 3.22
N PHE A 96 -9.64 -9.12 2.47
CA PHE A 96 -10.03 -10.11 1.46
C PHE A 96 -10.92 -11.20 2.06
N ASN A 97 -12.10 -11.41 1.49
CA ASN A 97 -13.15 -12.31 1.96
C ASN A 97 -13.75 -11.98 3.35
N GLN A 98 -13.43 -10.83 3.96
CA GLN A 98 -13.80 -10.50 5.34
C GLN A 98 -14.85 -9.39 5.47
N LEU A 99 -15.63 -9.11 4.43
CA LEU A 99 -16.59 -8.01 4.43
C LEU A 99 -18.01 -8.40 4.89
N GLY A 100 -18.21 -9.66 5.28
CA GLY A 100 -19.40 -10.16 5.98
C GLY A 100 -20.59 -10.50 5.08
N THR A 101 -20.54 -10.24 3.79
CA THR A 101 -21.51 -10.78 2.81
C THR A 101 -20.82 -11.05 1.48
N LYS A 102 -21.40 -12.01 0.72
CA LYS A 102 -20.88 -12.36 -0.61
C LYS A 102 -20.88 -11.16 -1.56
N GLU A 103 -21.95 -10.37 -1.54
CA GLU A 103 -22.10 -9.19 -2.42
C GLU A 103 -21.00 -8.16 -2.16
N ARG A 104 -20.67 -7.90 -0.89
CA ARG A 104 -19.59 -6.96 -0.54
C ARG A 104 -18.23 -7.51 -0.95
N ASN A 105 -17.97 -8.80 -0.73
CA ASN A 105 -16.72 -9.44 -1.10
C ASN A 105 -16.53 -9.48 -2.63
N ASP A 106 -17.57 -9.79 -3.38
CA ASP A 106 -17.52 -9.79 -4.85
C ASP A 106 -17.28 -8.36 -5.39
N ARG A 107 -17.99 -7.39 -4.83
CA ARG A 107 -17.80 -5.99 -5.22
C ARG A 107 -16.41 -5.46 -4.86
N TYR A 108 -15.86 -5.86 -3.71
CA TYR A 108 -14.48 -5.54 -3.33
C TYR A 108 -13.47 -6.08 -4.35
N LYS A 109 -13.60 -7.35 -4.72
CA LYS A 109 -12.73 -8.02 -5.71
C LYS A 109 -12.84 -7.36 -7.10
N GLU A 110 -14.05 -6.99 -7.51
CA GLU A 110 -14.29 -6.27 -8.76
C GLU A 110 -13.60 -4.91 -8.76
N LEU A 111 -13.91 -4.08 -7.77
CA LEU A 111 -13.42 -2.69 -7.69
C LEU A 111 -11.91 -2.63 -7.43
N TYR A 112 -11.37 -3.58 -6.67
CA TYR A 112 -9.94 -3.66 -6.42
C TYR A 112 -9.15 -3.78 -7.73
N GLY A 113 -9.56 -4.71 -8.61
CA GLY A 113 -8.90 -4.95 -9.90
C GLY A 113 -9.08 -3.83 -10.93
N THR A 114 -10.05 -2.90 -10.76
CA THR A 114 -10.24 -1.76 -11.68
C THR A 114 -9.35 -0.56 -11.38
N LEU A 115 -8.86 -0.43 -10.15
CA LEU A 115 -8.12 0.75 -9.71
C LEU A 115 -6.64 0.43 -9.41
N PHE A 116 -6.35 -0.74 -8.85
CA PHE A 116 -5.02 -1.06 -8.35
C PHE A 116 -4.28 -2.08 -9.21
N ASN A 117 -3.02 -1.81 -9.50
CA ASN A 117 -2.10 -2.72 -10.19
C ASN A 117 -1.11 -3.42 -9.23
N ARG A 118 -1.24 -3.15 -7.91
CA ARG A 118 -0.44 -3.79 -6.86
C ARG A 118 -1.25 -4.00 -5.59
N ALA A 119 -1.04 -5.16 -4.94
CA ALA A 119 -1.63 -5.51 -3.66
C ALA A 119 -0.55 -5.67 -2.59
N THR A 120 -0.77 -5.10 -1.39
CA THR A 120 0.05 -5.39 -0.21
C THR A 120 -0.54 -6.56 0.55
N VAL A 121 0.18 -7.68 0.57
CA VAL A 121 -0.20 -8.96 1.19
C VAL A 121 0.27 -8.99 2.65
N PRO A 122 -0.59 -9.37 3.64
CA PRO A 122 -0.23 -9.33 5.05
C PRO A 122 0.64 -10.51 5.48
N PHE A 123 1.85 -10.20 5.95
CA PHE A 123 2.77 -11.17 6.57
C PHE A 123 3.07 -10.84 8.02
N TYR A 124 2.15 -10.18 8.75
CA TYR A 124 2.36 -9.89 10.17
C TYR A 124 2.51 -11.20 10.95
N TRP A 125 3.68 -11.42 11.55
CA TRP A 125 4.03 -12.70 12.15
C TRP A 125 3.02 -13.21 13.15
N LYS A 126 2.50 -12.30 13.99
CA LYS A 126 1.55 -12.59 15.04
C LYS A 126 0.31 -13.36 14.59
N GLU A 127 -0.31 -12.91 13.50
CA GLU A 127 -1.51 -13.51 12.97
C GLU A 127 -1.21 -14.48 11.81
N PHE A 128 -0.04 -14.35 11.18
CA PHE A 128 0.42 -15.27 10.15
C PHE A 128 0.82 -16.63 10.74
N GLU A 129 1.23 -16.67 12.00
CA GLU A 129 1.62 -17.90 12.70
C GLU A 129 0.99 -17.92 14.09
N LEU A 130 -0.31 -18.24 14.17
CA LEU A 130 -1.07 -18.30 15.42
C LEU A 130 -0.57 -19.40 16.37
N GLU A 131 -0.07 -20.51 15.79
CA GLU A 131 0.56 -21.62 16.47
C GLU A 131 1.99 -21.78 15.98
N GLN A 132 2.92 -22.01 16.89
CA GLN A 132 4.34 -22.15 16.58
C GLN A 132 4.59 -23.26 15.55
N GLY A 133 5.29 -22.94 14.46
CA GLY A 133 5.61 -23.88 13.37
C GLY A 133 4.48 -24.10 12.36
N LYS A 134 3.34 -23.38 12.48
CA LYS A 134 2.22 -23.48 11.55
C LYS A 134 1.92 -22.14 10.85
N PRO A 135 2.72 -21.72 9.88
CA PRO A 135 2.47 -20.50 9.12
C PRO A 135 1.21 -20.67 8.24
N ARG A 136 0.36 -19.64 8.23
CA ARG A 136 -0.93 -19.64 7.52
C ARG A 136 -0.77 -19.21 6.06
N PHE A 137 -0.07 -20.02 5.27
CA PHE A 137 -0.03 -19.88 3.82
C PHE A 137 -1.35 -20.32 3.20
N ALA A 138 -1.69 -21.59 3.38
CA ALA A 138 -2.87 -22.21 2.81
C ALA A 138 -4.17 -21.72 3.47
N THR A 139 -5.24 -21.73 2.68
CA THR A 139 -6.58 -21.37 3.14
C THR A 139 -7.16 -22.52 3.98
N GLU A 140 -7.40 -22.25 5.27
CA GLU A 140 -8.12 -23.16 6.18
C GLU A 140 -9.62 -22.80 6.22
N GLU A 141 -10.43 -23.62 6.89
CA GLU A 141 -11.88 -23.39 7.04
C GLU A 141 -12.19 -21.99 7.59
N ARG A 142 -11.47 -21.56 8.61
CA ARG A 142 -11.60 -20.22 9.24
C ARG A 142 -11.14 -19.04 8.38
N ASP A 143 -10.54 -19.29 7.24
CA ASP A 143 -10.12 -18.27 6.28
C ASP A 143 -11.10 -18.09 5.12
N THR A 144 -12.08 -19.00 5.01
CA THR A 144 -13.02 -19.01 3.90
C THR A 144 -14.00 -17.83 3.95
N GLU A 145 -14.51 -17.43 2.79
CA GLU A 145 -15.56 -16.42 2.69
C GLU A 145 -16.81 -16.84 3.48
N GLU A 146 -17.17 -18.13 3.45
CA GLU A 146 -18.30 -18.68 4.20
C GLU A 146 -18.14 -18.48 5.71
N TYR A 147 -16.96 -18.78 6.26
CA TYR A 147 -16.67 -18.55 7.66
C TYR A 147 -16.88 -17.06 8.04
N TRP A 148 -16.29 -16.15 7.27
CA TRP A 148 -16.37 -14.72 7.56
C TRP A 148 -17.76 -14.14 7.37
N ASN A 149 -18.55 -14.63 6.43
CA ASN A 149 -19.94 -14.22 6.23
C ASN A 149 -20.86 -14.66 7.37
N ASN A 150 -20.51 -15.75 8.06
CA ASN A 150 -21.23 -16.27 9.23
C ASN A 150 -20.65 -15.79 10.57
N CYS A 151 -19.50 -15.10 10.58
CA CYS A 151 -18.85 -14.61 11.78
C CYS A 151 -19.62 -13.43 12.40
N LYS A 152 -20.10 -13.60 13.65
CA LYS A 152 -20.93 -12.59 14.34
C LYS A 152 -20.10 -11.36 14.78
N ASP A 153 -18.88 -11.58 15.19
CA ASP A 153 -17.96 -10.50 15.64
C ASP A 153 -16.58 -10.69 15.00
N PRO A 154 -16.40 -10.24 13.76
CA PRO A 154 -15.11 -10.35 13.07
C PRO A 154 -13.96 -9.67 13.81
N HIS A 155 -14.25 -8.59 14.57
CA HIS A 155 -13.22 -7.87 15.32
C HIS A 155 -12.68 -8.61 16.55
N ALA A 156 -13.40 -9.61 17.05
CA ALA A 156 -12.96 -10.50 18.11
C ALA A 156 -12.01 -11.60 17.62
N GLU A 157 -12.05 -11.91 16.32
CA GLU A 157 -11.20 -12.92 15.72
C GLU A 157 -9.73 -12.47 15.68
N LEU A 158 -8.81 -13.35 16.14
CA LEU A 158 -7.39 -13.05 16.21
C LEU A 158 -6.77 -12.70 14.87
N HIS A 159 -7.30 -13.30 13.79
CA HIS A 159 -6.81 -13.13 12.43
C HIS A 159 -7.66 -12.16 11.57
N TRP A 160 -8.48 -11.34 12.21
CA TRP A 160 -9.17 -10.23 11.53
C TRP A 160 -8.17 -9.33 10.77
N ARG A 161 -8.46 -9.03 9.50
CA ARG A 161 -7.56 -8.29 8.58
C ARG A 161 -6.24 -9.03 8.27
N ARG A 162 -6.17 -10.31 8.57
CA ARG A 162 -4.98 -11.14 8.28
C ARG A 162 -5.44 -12.46 7.65
N PRO A 163 -6.01 -12.40 6.44
CA PRO A 163 -6.36 -13.61 5.71
C PRO A 163 -5.12 -14.46 5.44
N SER A 164 -5.32 -15.77 5.27
CA SER A 164 -4.27 -16.65 4.75
C SER A 164 -3.79 -16.15 3.39
N THR A 165 -2.51 -16.33 3.10
CA THR A 165 -1.90 -15.59 1.99
C THR A 165 -2.16 -16.21 0.62
N ASP A 166 -2.36 -17.53 0.49
CA ASP A 166 -2.57 -18.20 -0.80
C ASP A 166 -3.81 -17.69 -1.54
N GLN A 167 -4.95 -17.53 -0.86
CA GLN A 167 -6.18 -17.03 -1.50
C GLN A 167 -6.00 -15.61 -2.09
N ILE A 168 -5.17 -14.77 -1.45
CA ILE A 168 -4.85 -13.45 -1.97
C ILE A 168 -3.94 -13.56 -3.18
N VAL A 169 -2.89 -14.40 -3.07
CA VAL A 169 -1.91 -14.60 -4.14
C VAL A 169 -2.60 -15.13 -5.39
N GLU A 170 -3.45 -16.15 -5.28
CA GLU A 170 -4.23 -16.71 -6.37
C GLU A 170 -5.17 -15.67 -7.01
N PHE A 171 -5.87 -14.88 -6.21
CA PHE A 171 -6.68 -13.79 -6.71
C PHE A 171 -5.86 -12.76 -7.50
N CYS A 172 -4.74 -12.30 -6.95
CA CYS A 172 -3.89 -11.31 -7.59
C CYS A 172 -3.30 -11.84 -8.92
N GLU A 173 -2.84 -13.09 -8.95
CA GLU A 173 -2.36 -13.75 -10.17
C GLU A 173 -3.46 -13.83 -11.22
N SER A 174 -4.70 -14.19 -10.84
CA SER A 174 -5.84 -14.27 -11.75
C SER A 174 -6.22 -12.93 -12.40
N LYS A 175 -5.84 -11.81 -11.76
CA LYS A 175 -6.11 -10.43 -12.20
C LYS A 175 -4.88 -9.74 -12.79
N GLY A 176 -3.71 -10.37 -12.78
CA GLY A 176 -2.45 -9.74 -13.19
C GLY A 176 -2.01 -8.61 -12.25
N ILE A 177 -2.43 -8.64 -10.98
CA ILE A 177 -2.06 -7.67 -9.96
C ILE A 177 -0.71 -8.07 -9.36
N ARG A 178 0.27 -7.16 -9.39
CA ARG A 178 1.58 -7.39 -8.74
C ARG A 178 1.42 -7.43 -7.23
N MET A 179 2.29 -8.15 -6.53
CA MET A 179 2.18 -8.35 -5.09
C MET A 179 3.41 -7.87 -4.34
N HIS A 180 3.17 -7.36 -3.13
CA HIS A 180 4.16 -6.88 -2.19
C HIS A 180 3.87 -7.45 -0.79
N GLY A 181 4.82 -8.14 -0.20
CA GLY A 181 4.68 -8.72 1.14
C GLY A 181 5.00 -7.69 2.23
N HIS A 182 4.11 -7.49 3.18
CA HIS A 182 4.28 -6.59 4.32
C HIS A 182 3.85 -7.29 5.62
N VAL A 183 4.67 -7.46 6.57
CA VAL A 183 6.07 -7.13 6.81
C VAL A 183 6.80 -8.39 7.32
N LEU A 184 8.07 -8.54 6.98
CA LEU A 184 8.85 -9.69 7.46
C LEU A 184 9.26 -9.48 8.92
N VAL A 185 9.87 -8.35 9.26
CA VAL A 185 10.35 -8.03 10.61
C VAL A 185 9.94 -6.63 11.04
N TRP A 186 9.36 -6.53 12.23
CA TRP A 186 9.02 -5.28 12.87
C TRP A 186 9.27 -5.38 14.38
N GLY A 187 10.03 -4.44 14.95
CA GLY A 187 10.33 -4.40 16.40
C GLY A 187 9.12 -4.13 17.29
N ASN A 188 7.92 -4.19 16.76
CA ASN A 188 6.67 -3.89 17.45
C ASN A 188 6.02 -5.17 17.99
N ARG A 189 6.21 -5.43 19.29
CA ARG A 189 5.66 -6.62 19.95
C ARG A 189 4.14 -6.73 19.84
N LYS A 190 3.44 -5.61 19.87
CA LYS A 190 1.97 -5.57 19.81
C LYS A 190 1.43 -6.10 18.47
N TRP A 191 2.06 -5.73 17.36
CA TRP A 191 1.55 -6.00 16.01
C TRP A 191 2.28 -7.14 15.30
N GLN A 192 3.50 -7.47 15.74
CA GLN A 192 4.36 -8.39 15.03
C GLN A 192 4.68 -9.68 15.78
N MET A 193 4.96 -9.60 17.10
CA MET A 193 5.38 -10.79 17.83
C MET A 193 4.24 -11.81 17.94
N PRO A 194 4.47 -13.11 17.62
CA PRO A 194 3.46 -14.14 17.67
C PRO A 194 2.98 -14.37 19.12
N TYR A 195 1.79 -14.93 19.29
CA TYR A 195 1.21 -15.18 20.63
C TYR A 195 2.06 -16.11 21.48
N TRP A 196 2.81 -16.99 20.83
CA TRP A 196 3.67 -18.00 21.45
C TRP A 196 5.13 -17.53 21.67
N TYR A 197 5.46 -16.26 21.39
CA TYR A 197 6.84 -15.76 21.41
C TYR A 197 7.59 -16.04 22.73
N GLN A 198 6.87 -16.15 23.87
CA GLN A 198 7.48 -16.50 25.15
C GLN A 198 8.04 -17.93 25.19
N ASN A 199 7.65 -18.80 24.23
CA ASN A 199 8.27 -20.13 24.10
C ASN A 199 9.74 -20.05 23.63
N LEU A 200 10.16 -18.89 23.15
CA LEU A 200 11.56 -18.63 22.79
C LEU A 200 12.44 -18.33 24.02
N MET A 201 11.84 -18.10 25.20
CA MET A 201 12.51 -17.77 26.45
C MET A 201 12.87 -19.04 27.26
N SER A 202 13.95 -18.95 28.05
CA SER A 202 14.19 -19.92 29.10
C SER A 202 13.12 -19.79 30.20
N GLU A 203 13.05 -20.75 31.15
CA GLU A 203 12.13 -20.68 32.26
C GLU A 203 12.42 -19.46 33.15
N GLU A 204 13.70 -19.16 33.40
CA GLU A 204 14.14 -18.01 34.20
C GLU A 204 13.79 -16.68 33.50
N GLU A 205 14.03 -16.57 32.21
CA GLU A 205 13.66 -15.39 31.39
C GLU A 205 12.14 -15.18 31.44
N ARG A 206 11.34 -16.24 31.27
CA ARG A 206 9.89 -16.20 31.31
C ARG A 206 9.38 -15.78 32.71
N ALA A 207 9.98 -16.30 33.77
CA ALA A 207 9.62 -15.94 35.15
C ALA A 207 9.94 -14.46 35.45
N SER A 208 11.05 -13.93 34.91
CA SER A 208 11.45 -12.54 35.12
C SER A 208 10.72 -11.54 34.22
N PHE A 209 10.14 -11.98 33.11
CA PHE A 209 9.54 -11.14 32.07
C PHE A 209 8.47 -10.15 32.60
N PRO A 210 7.52 -10.54 33.48
CA PRO A 210 6.53 -9.60 34.02
C PRO A 210 7.13 -8.46 34.86
N ARG A 211 8.31 -8.64 35.45
CA ARG A 211 9.03 -7.58 36.18
C ARG A 211 9.42 -6.44 35.26
N TYR A 212 9.84 -6.75 34.05
CA TYR A 212 10.29 -5.78 33.04
C TYR A 212 9.15 -5.27 32.18
N PHE A 213 8.14 -6.11 31.96
CA PHE A 213 6.99 -5.86 31.08
C PHE A 213 5.66 -6.14 31.80
N PRO A 214 5.33 -5.38 32.86
CA PRO A 214 4.21 -5.70 33.76
C PRO A 214 2.83 -5.60 33.09
N ASN A 215 2.71 -4.83 32.02
CA ASN A 215 1.45 -4.62 31.30
C ASN A 215 1.33 -5.45 30.01
N GLU A 216 2.10 -6.53 29.88
CA GLU A 216 2.12 -7.35 28.68
C GLU A 216 0.75 -7.84 28.22
N PRO A 217 -0.18 -8.28 29.08
CA PRO A 217 -1.52 -8.66 28.65
C PRO A 217 -2.30 -7.49 28.04
N ASN A 218 -2.01 -6.24 28.44
CA ASN A 218 -2.67 -5.06 27.91
C ASN A 218 -1.96 -4.54 26.66
N ARG A 219 -2.15 -5.21 25.55
CA ARG A 219 -1.59 -4.91 24.23
C ARG A 219 -1.92 -3.51 23.70
N TRP A 220 -2.78 -2.76 24.37
CA TRP A 220 -3.22 -1.42 23.99
C TRP A 220 -2.51 -0.30 24.74
N ALA A 221 -1.75 -0.61 25.79
CA ALA A 221 -0.92 0.36 26.51
C ALA A 221 0.33 0.67 25.66
N SER A 222 0.37 1.82 25.01
CA SER A 222 1.36 2.14 23.99
C SER A 222 2.72 2.62 24.52
N LYS A 223 2.81 3.09 25.76
CA LYS A 223 4.07 3.66 26.31
C LYS A 223 4.49 3.13 27.68
N ASP A 224 3.59 2.52 28.44
CA ASP A 224 3.83 2.11 29.82
C ASP A 224 3.94 0.59 29.96
N VAL A 225 4.25 -0.10 28.86
CA VAL A 225 4.43 -1.55 28.84
C VAL A 225 5.72 -1.96 29.55
N MET A 226 6.70 -1.05 29.58
CA MET A 226 8.03 -1.31 30.14
C MET A 226 8.16 -0.69 31.53
N SER A 227 8.68 -1.46 32.48
CA SER A 227 9.02 -0.96 33.81
C SER A 227 10.12 0.11 33.75
N ARG A 228 10.23 0.91 34.82
CA ARG A 228 11.32 1.86 35.00
C ARG A 228 12.68 1.15 34.99
N GLU A 229 12.76 -0.01 35.63
CA GLU A 229 13.96 -0.83 35.67
C GLU A 229 14.42 -1.21 34.25
N TRP A 230 13.54 -1.70 33.39
CA TRP A 230 13.88 -1.98 32.00
C TRP A 230 14.37 -0.76 31.23
N LYS A 231 13.73 0.39 31.42
CA LYS A 231 14.09 1.62 30.70
C LYS A 231 15.52 2.06 30.99
N TYR A 232 15.97 1.91 32.25
CA TYR A 232 17.31 2.31 32.70
C TYR A 232 18.35 1.18 32.68
N MET A 233 17.94 -0.05 32.40
CA MET A 233 18.86 -1.17 32.23
C MET A 233 19.83 -0.93 31.10
N SER A 234 21.10 -1.23 31.30
CA SER A 234 22.10 -1.17 30.23
C SER A 234 21.83 -2.22 29.14
N PHE A 235 22.46 -2.07 27.99
CA PHE A 235 22.33 -3.05 26.91
C PHE A 235 22.93 -4.40 27.29
N ASP A 236 24.05 -4.42 27.99
CA ASP A 236 24.71 -5.65 28.43
C ASP A 236 23.86 -6.41 29.45
N GLU A 237 23.26 -5.70 30.41
CA GLU A 237 22.31 -6.29 31.35
C GLU A 237 21.07 -6.82 30.64
N ALA A 238 20.51 -6.09 29.68
CA ALA A 238 19.37 -6.54 28.89
C ALA A 238 19.70 -7.78 28.04
N ALA A 239 20.89 -7.81 27.46
CA ALA A 239 21.39 -8.95 26.70
C ALA A 239 21.59 -10.19 27.57
N GLU A 240 22.12 -10.03 28.78
CA GLU A 240 22.29 -11.16 29.71
C GLU A 240 20.94 -11.63 30.26
N ALA A 241 20.04 -10.69 30.62
CA ALA A 241 18.71 -11.02 31.14
C ALA A 241 17.82 -11.79 30.16
N PHE A 242 18.07 -11.68 28.87
CA PHE A 242 17.27 -12.31 27.79
C PHE A 242 18.14 -12.95 26.71
N LYS A 243 19.26 -13.53 27.06
CA LYS A 243 20.23 -14.12 26.11
C LYS A 243 19.68 -15.32 25.34
N THR A 244 18.86 -16.15 25.97
CA THR A 244 18.21 -17.29 25.32
C THR A 244 17.15 -16.80 24.34
N PHE A 245 16.33 -15.85 24.78
CA PHE A 245 15.30 -15.26 23.94
C PHE A 245 15.87 -14.61 22.68
N THR A 246 16.86 -13.73 22.82
CA THR A 246 17.44 -13.00 21.67
C THR A 246 18.10 -13.94 20.68
N LYS A 247 18.80 -14.98 21.16
CA LYS A 247 19.37 -16.04 20.32
C LYS A 247 18.30 -16.85 19.58
N ASN A 248 17.24 -17.27 20.29
CA ASN A 248 16.17 -18.05 19.70
C ASN A 248 15.33 -17.21 18.74
N LEU A 249 15.18 -15.90 19.01
CA LEU A 249 14.52 -14.96 18.12
C LEU A 249 15.28 -14.76 16.80
N ASP A 250 16.62 -14.69 16.85
CA ASP A 250 17.46 -14.71 15.62
C ASP A 250 17.13 -15.92 14.75
N ILE A 251 17.14 -17.12 15.35
CA ILE A 251 16.85 -18.38 14.64
C ILE A 251 15.42 -18.37 14.06
N ALA A 252 14.44 -17.93 14.85
CA ALA A 252 13.05 -17.92 14.47
C ALA A 252 12.79 -16.94 13.30
N LEU A 253 13.37 -15.74 13.36
CA LEU A 253 13.24 -14.74 12.30
C LEU A 253 13.94 -15.16 11.01
N GLU A 254 15.16 -15.73 11.09
CA GLU A 254 15.84 -16.26 9.91
C GLU A 254 15.03 -17.39 9.25
N ASN A 255 14.54 -18.34 10.04
CA ASN A 255 13.69 -19.42 9.54
C ASN A 255 12.40 -18.93 8.90
N ARG A 256 11.75 -17.93 9.50
CA ARG A 256 10.54 -17.30 8.96
C ARG A 256 10.81 -16.67 7.60
N ILE A 257 11.88 -15.86 7.48
CA ILE A 257 12.26 -15.22 6.22
C ILE A 257 12.54 -16.28 5.16
N LYS A 258 13.30 -17.32 5.53
CA LYS A 258 13.60 -18.46 4.64
C LYS A 258 12.32 -19.15 4.14
N GLN A 259 11.41 -19.52 5.05
CA GLN A 259 10.15 -20.20 4.70
C GLN A 259 9.29 -19.38 3.74
N ILE A 260 9.14 -18.08 3.98
CA ILE A 260 8.36 -17.18 3.11
C ILE A 260 9.04 -17.07 1.73
N ALA A 261 10.37 -16.91 1.70
CA ALA A 261 11.12 -16.80 0.46
C ALA A 261 11.03 -18.07 -0.40
N GLU A 262 11.11 -19.24 0.22
CA GLU A 262 11.01 -20.54 -0.46
C GLU A 262 9.58 -20.81 -0.95
N TYR A 263 8.56 -20.52 -0.13
CA TYR A 263 7.16 -20.82 -0.44
C TYR A 263 6.63 -19.98 -1.62
N TYR A 264 6.96 -18.68 -1.65
CA TYR A 264 6.50 -17.78 -2.71
C TYR A 264 7.55 -17.46 -3.77
N LYS A 265 8.57 -18.32 -3.92
CA LYS A 265 9.59 -18.13 -4.95
C LYS A 265 8.96 -18.00 -6.34
N GLY A 266 9.25 -16.88 -7.01
CA GLY A 266 8.74 -16.57 -8.35
C GLY A 266 7.29 -16.07 -8.41
N ARG A 267 6.62 -15.88 -7.26
CA ARG A 267 5.22 -15.41 -7.21
C ARG A 267 5.08 -13.99 -6.66
N LEU A 268 5.81 -13.63 -5.60
CA LEU A 268 5.83 -12.28 -5.06
C LEU A 268 7.08 -11.52 -5.51
N HIS A 269 6.93 -10.23 -5.79
CA HIS A 269 7.93 -9.43 -6.49
C HIS A 269 8.74 -8.52 -5.56
N SER A 270 8.26 -8.29 -4.33
CA SER A 270 8.92 -7.43 -3.35
C SER A 270 8.40 -7.66 -1.94
N TYR A 271 9.21 -7.25 -0.94
CA TYR A 271 8.86 -7.34 0.47
C TYR A 271 9.38 -6.13 1.25
N ASP A 272 8.60 -5.64 2.21
CA ASP A 272 9.12 -4.84 3.31
C ASP A 272 9.83 -5.78 4.29
N VAL A 273 11.16 -5.75 4.27
CA VAL A 273 11.97 -6.61 5.14
C VAL A 273 11.93 -6.12 6.57
N VAL A 274 12.08 -4.81 6.76
CA VAL A 274 12.05 -4.16 8.08
C VAL A 274 11.09 -2.99 8.07
N ASN A 275 10.28 -2.89 9.14
CA ASN A 275 9.32 -1.81 9.34
C ASN A 275 9.62 -1.00 10.61
N GLU A 276 9.53 0.34 10.51
CA GLU A 276 9.52 1.30 11.62
C GLU A 276 10.70 1.13 12.62
N SER A 277 11.91 1.01 12.13
CA SER A 277 13.11 0.83 12.96
C SER A 277 13.96 2.10 13.13
N ALA A 278 13.67 3.16 12.38
CA ALA A 278 14.48 4.38 12.39
C ALA A 278 14.45 5.11 13.73
N GLU A 279 13.30 5.13 14.40
CA GLU A 279 13.19 5.75 15.72
C GLU A 279 13.89 4.91 16.82
N ASP A 280 13.95 3.58 16.67
CA ASP A 280 14.73 2.72 17.59
C ASP A 280 16.24 3.02 17.42
N MET A 281 16.72 3.23 16.20
CA MET A 281 18.10 3.63 15.95
C MET A 281 18.40 5.03 16.51
N LYS A 282 17.52 5.99 16.29
CA LYS A 282 17.67 7.36 16.79
C LYS A 282 17.77 7.43 18.31
N ASP A 283 16.96 6.66 19.00
CA ASP A 283 16.95 6.61 20.46
C ASP A 283 18.09 5.73 21.03
N ASP A 284 19.07 5.34 20.20
CA ASP A 284 20.20 4.46 20.52
C ASP A 284 19.76 3.09 21.09
N LEU A 285 18.58 2.62 20.64
CA LEU A 285 18.04 1.32 21.06
C LEU A 285 18.55 0.15 20.21
N ILE A 286 19.18 0.44 19.08
CA ILE A 286 19.85 -0.54 18.21
C ILE A 286 21.34 -0.23 18.19
N ARG A 287 22.16 -1.21 18.56
CA ARG A 287 23.62 -1.15 18.51
C ARG A 287 24.17 -2.19 17.54
N GLU A 288 25.09 -1.75 16.71
CA GLU A 288 25.75 -2.63 15.76
C GLU A 288 26.52 -3.73 16.49
N ASN A 289 26.41 -4.96 16.00
CA ASN A 289 27.09 -6.15 16.54
C ASN A 289 26.77 -6.46 18.02
N HIS A 290 25.79 -5.83 18.62
CA HIS A 290 25.35 -6.16 19.96
C HIS A 290 24.34 -7.34 19.95
N PRO A 291 24.35 -8.25 20.95
CA PRO A 291 23.45 -9.41 20.96
C PRO A 291 21.97 -9.09 21.20
N ALA A 292 21.64 -7.91 21.73
CA ALA A 292 20.28 -7.47 22.00
C ALA A 292 20.02 -6.06 21.47
N SER A 293 18.78 -5.76 21.09
CA SER A 293 18.25 -4.43 20.83
C SER A 293 17.09 -4.12 21.77
N LYS A 294 17.05 -2.91 22.31
CA LYS A 294 15.97 -2.42 23.16
C LYS A 294 14.97 -1.65 22.31
N SER A 295 14.12 -2.34 21.56
CA SER A 295 13.11 -1.66 20.76
C SER A 295 12.17 -0.82 21.64
N ARG A 296 11.54 0.20 21.05
CA ARG A 296 10.52 1.05 21.71
C ARG A 296 9.36 0.24 22.31
N TYR A 297 9.19 -0.98 21.89
CA TYR A 297 8.13 -1.90 22.32
C TYR A 297 8.64 -3.09 23.16
N GLY A 298 9.91 -3.08 23.54
CA GLY A 298 10.48 -4.13 24.38
C GLY A 298 11.89 -4.56 24.01
N ILE A 299 12.13 -5.86 23.98
CA ILE A 299 13.39 -6.45 23.58
C ILE A 299 13.28 -7.11 22.20
N MET A 300 14.32 -6.91 21.39
CA MET A 300 14.55 -7.57 20.11
C MET A 300 15.93 -8.24 20.11
N ASN A 301 16.13 -9.15 19.15
CA ASN A 301 17.46 -9.63 18.82
C ASN A 301 18.37 -8.46 18.40
N GLY A 302 19.64 -8.58 18.62
CA GLY A 302 20.59 -7.50 18.39
C GLY A 302 20.76 -7.20 16.89
N ASP A 303 20.87 -5.91 16.59
CA ASP A 303 21.09 -5.41 15.21
C ASP A 303 20.05 -5.97 14.20
N TYR A 304 18.82 -6.12 14.65
CA TYR A 304 17.77 -6.81 13.91
C TYR A 304 17.50 -6.25 12.51
N PRO A 305 17.60 -4.93 12.23
CA PRO A 305 17.39 -4.44 10.87
C PRO A 305 18.46 -4.95 9.90
N TYR A 306 19.73 -4.87 10.29
CA TYR A 306 20.84 -5.37 9.49
C TYR A 306 20.73 -6.87 9.24
N LYS A 307 20.55 -7.67 10.30
CA LYS A 307 20.43 -9.13 10.20
C LYS A 307 19.27 -9.53 9.30
N SER A 308 18.11 -8.89 9.45
CA SER A 308 16.92 -9.20 8.66
C SER A 308 17.14 -8.94 7.17
N LEU A 309 17.78 -7.81 6.81
CA LEU A 309 18.14 -7.51 5.42
C LEU A 309 19.15 -8.53 4.87
N LYS A 310 20.15 -8.94 5.66
CA LYS A 310 21.13 -9.96 5.24
C LYS A 310 20.50 -11.35 5.08
N TRP A 311 19.56 -11.74 5.94
CA TRP A 311 18.80 -12.99 5.75
C TRP A 311 17.89 -12.92 4.53
N ALA A 312 17.22 -11.78 4.30
CA ALA A 312 16.41 -11.60 3.11
C ALA A 312 17.27 -11.69 1.83
N GLU A 313 18.40 -11.00 1.78
CA GLU A 313 19.35 -11.08 0.66
C GLU A 313 19.84 -12.53 0.40
N LYS A 314 20.03 -13.32 1.46
CA LYS A 314 20.46 -14.71 1.38
C LYS A 314 19.41 -15.64 0.78
N TYR A 315 18.14 -15.45 1.09
CA TYR A 315 17.09 -16.43 0.79
C TYR A 315 16.17 -16.03 -0.37
N PHE A 316 15.92 -14.73 -0.59
CA PHE A 316 15.12 -14.31 -1.72
C PHE A 316 15.90 -14.33 -3.04
N PRO A 317 15.24 -14.65 -4.17
CA PRO A 317 15.83 -14.47 -5.49
C PRO A 317 16.32 -13.03 -5.73
N SER A 318 17.36 -12.87 -6.54
CA SER A 318 17.99 -11.56 -6.78
C SER A 318 17.07 -10.53 -7.44
N ASP A 319 16.04 -10.98 -8.17
CA ASP A 319 15.02 -10.18 -8.83
C ASP A 319 13.85 -9.75 -7.92
N VAL A 320 13.79 -10.27 -6.69
CA VAL A 320 12.85 -9.81 -5.67
C VAL A 320 13.38 -8.53 -5.03
N ALA A 321 12.58 -7.45 -5.05
CA ALA A 321 12.94 -6.20 -4.41
C ALA A 321 12.79 -6.30 -2.89
N LEU A 322 13.85 -5.91 -2.17
CA LEU A 322 13.92 -5.88 -0.71
C LEU A 322 13.82 -4.43 -0.25
N ASN A 323 12.76 -4.11 0.46
CA ASN A 323 12.45 -2.75 0.88
C ASN A 323 12.65 -2.57 2.39
N ILE A 324 12.94 -1.35 2.78
CA ILE A 324 12.79 -0.85 4.15
C ILE A 324 11.60 0.11 4.17
N ASN A 325 10.85 0.19 5.29
CA ASN A 325 9.61 0.96 5.39
C ASN A 325 9.49 1.72 6.71
N ASP A 326 9.28 3.04 6.67
CA ASP A 326 9.13 3.87 7.88
C ASP A 326 8.49 5.24 7.57
N TYR A 327 8.28 6.05 8.62
CA TYR A 327 7.90 7.45 8.53
C TYR A 327 9.08 8.32 8.04
N PHE A 328 8.83 9.23 7.10
CA PHE A 328 9.89 9.97 6.39
C PHE A 328 9.96 11.48 6.64
N LYS A 329 9.19 12.01 7.59
CA LYS A 329 9.13 13.45 7.87
C LYS A 329 10.37 14.01 8.55
N LYS A 330 11.37 13.17 8.83
CA LYS A 330 12.62 13.54 9.52
C LYS A 330 13.81 12.83 8.84
N PRO A 331 15.04 13.41 8.96
CA PRO A 331 16.25 12.80 8.40
C PRO A 331 16.60 11.43 8.94
N THR A 332 16.17 11.09 10.17
CA THR A 332 16.55 9.86 10.89
C THR A 332 16.39 8.58 10.07
N TYR A 333 15.31 8.49 9.30
CA TYR A 333 15.06 7.34 8.44
C TYR A 333 16.05 7.25 7.27
N THR A 334 16.38 8.39 6.68
CA THR A 334 17.43 8.51 5.65
C THR A 334 18.79 8.09 6.20
N GLU A 335 19.14 8.57 7.41
CA GLU A 335 20.40 8.24 8.10
C GLU A 335 20.49 6.72 8.36
N GLN A 336 19.44 6.10 8.87
CA GLN A 336 19.39 4.64 9.06
C GLN A 336 19.58 3.90 7.74
N THR A 337 18.85 4.30 6.71
CA THR A 337 18.92 3.63 5.39
C THR A 337 20.34 3.73 4.82
N ASN A 338 20.97 4.90 4.88
CA ASN A 338 22.36 5.09 4.42
C ASN A 338 23.35 4.22 5.20
N ARG A 339 23.24 4.15 6.53
CA ARG A 339 24.09 3.26 7.36
C ARG A 339 23.96 1.79 6.98
N LEU A 340 22.74 1.32 6.70
CA LEU A 340 22.50 -0.05 6.27
C LEU A 340 23.09 -0.32 4.87
N LEU A 341 22.97 0.65 3.94
CA LEU A 341 23.60 0.58 2.61
C LEU A 341 25.13 0.55 2.71
N GLU A 342 25.73 1.43 3.52
CA GLU A 342 27.19 1.48 3.78
C GLU A 342 27.73 0.16 4.35
N ARG A 343 26.91 -0.55 5.14
CA ARG A 343 27.21 -1.88 5.68
C ARG A 343 26.95 -3.01 4.68
N GLY A 344 26.61 -2.69 3.43
CA GLY A 344 26.43 -3.67 2.35
C GLY A 344 25.12 -4.44 2.41
N CYS A 345 24.03 -3.85 2.96
CA CYS A 345 22.70 -4.41 2.85
C CYS A 345 22.09 -4.13 1.47
N LYS A 346 21.44 -5.12 0.88
CA LYS A 346 20.60 -4.91 -0.29
C LYS A 346 19.30 -4.22 0.16
N ILE A 347 19.10 -2.98 -0.32
CA ILE A 347 17.85 -2.23 -0.18
C ILE A 347 17.52 -1.67 -1.57
N ASP A 348 16.42 -2.13 -2.16
CA ASP A 348 16.05 -1.76 -3.53
C ASP A 348 15.09 -0.57 -3.57
N VAL A 349 14.25 -0.39 -2.54
CA VAL A 349 13.25 0.68 -2.47
C VAL A 349 13.11 1.16 -1.03
N MET A 350 13.02 2.47 -0.87
CA MET A 350 12.67 3.10 0.40
C MET A 350 11.16 3.34 0.46
N GLY A 351 10.47 2.58 1.34
CA GLY A 351 9.04 2.73 1.62
C GLY A 351 8.77 3.90 2.55
N LEU A 352 7.76 4.69 2.28
CA LEU A 352 7.44 5.92 2.99
C LEU A 352 5.99 5.87 3.49
N GLN A 353 5.79 6.06 4.80
CA GLN A 353 4.46 6.09 5.40
C GLN A 353 3.94 7.53 5.54
N MET A 354 2.74 7.80 5.02
CA MET A 354 2.06 9.09 5.14
C MET A 354 0.60 8.89 5.55
N HIS A 355 0.35 9.03 6.83
CA HIS A 355 -0.98 8.84 7.39
C HIS A 355 -1.58 10.16 7.90
N LEU A 356 -2.73 10.54 7.36
CA LEU A 356 -3.63 11.58 7.86
C LEU A 356 -4.80 10.89 8.60
N MET A 357 -4.47 10.21 9.72
CA MET A 357 -5.44 9.40 10.46
C MET A 357 -6.37 10.24 11.34
N ASP A 358 -5.90 11.37 11.86
CA ASP A 358 -6.74 12.27 12.65
C ASP A 358 -7.64 13.09 11.72
N LEU A 359 -8.95 13.05 11.94
CA LEU A 359 -9.97 13.83 11.20
C LEU A 359 -9.62 15.31 11.12
N ARG A 360 -9.01 15.87 12.18
CA ARG A 360 -8.62 17.27 12.27
C ARG A 360 -7.56 17.64 11.24
N LEU A 361 -6.69 16.69 10.82
CA LEU A 361 -5.65 16.96 9.84
C LEU A 361 -6.26 17.34 8.48
N CYS A 362 -7.20 16.55 7.97
CA CYS A 362 -7.84 16.86 6.69
C CYS A 362 -8.75 18.10 6.79
N LYS A 363 -9.37 18.33 7.95
CA LYS A 363 -10.07 19.59 8.20
C LYS A 363 -9.10 20.78 8.18
N GLY A 364 -7.97 20.69 8.88
CA GLY A 364 -6.94 21.72 8.89
C GLY A 364 -6.38 22.01 7.50
N ILE A 365 -6.14 20.97 6.69
CA ILE A 365 -5.74 21.14 5.27
C ILE A 365 -6.81 21.96 4.53
N ALA A 366 -8.09 21.60 4.66
CA ALA A 366 -9.17 22.32 3.99
C ALA A 366 -9.29 23.78 4.46
N ASP A 367 -8.99 24.04 5.72
CA ASP A 367 -8.97 25.38 6.31
C ASP A 367 -7.68 26.19 5.94
N GLY A 368 -6.71 25.58 5.23
CA GLY A 368 -5.48 26.23 4.79
C GLY A 368 -4.32 26.15 5.79
N GLU A 369 -4.40 25.26 6.77
CA GLU A 369 -3.26 25.00 7.66
C GLU A 369 -2.08 24.36 6.89
N LYS A 370 -0.86 24.64 7.36
CA LYS A 370 0.36 24.10 6.74
C LYS A 370 0.59 22.63 7.09
N ILE A 371 -0.25 21.75 6.53
CA ILE A 371 -0.21 20.30 6.69
C ILE A 371 -0.08 19.68 5.30
N GLN A 372 0.99 18.95 5.03
CA GLN A 372 1.26 18.33 3.72
C GLN A 372 1.19 19.31 2.55
N THR A 373 1.66 20.54 2.76
CA THR A 373 1.77 21.52 1.68
C THR A 373 2.78 21.05 0.63
N PRO A 374 2.71 21.53 -0.62
CA PRO A 374 3.67 21.14 -1.65
C PRO A 374 5.12 21.32 -1.25
N SER A 375 5.45 22.41 -0.54
CA SER A 375 6.81 22.67 -0.04
C SER A 375 7.24 21.66 1.03
N GLN A 376 6.37 21.35 2.00
CA GLN A 376 6.67 20.36 3.04
C GLN A 376 6.84 18.95 2.45
N VAL A 377 5.97 18.55 1.52
CA VAL A 377 6.08 17.24 0.87
C VAL A 377 7.39 17.11 0.10
N ARG A 378 7.78 18.16 -0.65
CA ARG A 378 9.08 18.16 -1.34
C ARG A 378 10.27 18.15 -0.39
N GLU A 379 10.19 18.85 0.74
CA GLU A 379 11.21 18.79 1.79
C GLU A 379 11.38 17.38 2.33
N TYR A 380 10.29 16.72 2.72
CA TYR A 380 10.32 15.36 3.27
C TYR A 380 10.82 14.34 2.27
N ILE A 381 10.35 14.41 1.01
CA ILE A 381 10.87 13.59 -0.08
C ILE A 381 12.32 13.91 -0.38
N GLY A 382 12.73 15.17 -0.20
CA GLY A 382 14.12 15.61 -0.32
C GLY A 382 15.06 14.88 0.65
N TYR A 383 14.63 14.62 1.90
CA TYR A 383 15.41 13.79 2.82
C TYR A 383 15.58 12.37 2.26
N ALA A 384 14.49 11.71 1.85
CA ALA A 384 14.55 10.36 1.33
C ALA A 384 15.36 10.24 0.02
N ASN A 385 15.33 11.26 -0.83
CA ASN A 385 16.11 11.32 -2.07
C ASN A 385 17.63 11.23 -1.86
N GLN A 386 18.14 11.59 -0.67
CA GLN A 386 19.57 11.52 -0.34
C GLN A 386 20.09 10.10 -0.29
N THR A 387 19.24 9.10 -0.15
CA THR A 387 19.64 7.68 -0.23
C THR A 387 19.99 7.23 -1.65
N GLY A 388 19.56 7.97 -2.66
CA GLY A 388 19.69 7.57 -4.06
C GLY A 388 18.67 6.53 -4.53
N LEU A 389 17.93 5.90 -3.62
CA LEU A 389 16.97 4.84 -3.91
C LEU A 389 15.68 5.33 -4.58
N PRO A 390 14.99 4.46 -5.34
CA PRO A 390 13.59 4.64 -5.67
C PRO A 390 12.73 4.76 -4.41
N LEU A 391 11.68 5.59 -4.46
CA LEU A 391 10.79 5.86 -3.34
C LEU A 391 9.39 5.31 -3.61
N HIS A 392 8.77 4.72 -2.61
CA HIS A 392 7.39 4.25 -2.67
C HIS A 392 6.61 4.78 -1.47
N LEU A 393 5.56 5.59 -1.70
CA LEU A 393 4.59 5.86 -0.64
C LEU A 393 3.81 4.57 -0.36
N SER A 394 4.41 3.72 0.46
CA SER A 394 3.98 2.35 0.74
C SER A 394 2.71 2.26 1.58
N GLU A 395 2.42 3.31 2.34
CA GLU A 395 1.24 3.40 3.21
C GLU A 395 0.73 4.83 3.26
N ILE A 396 -0.44 5.10 2.67
CA ILE A 396 -1.08 6.40 2.83
C ILE A 396 -2.50 6.26 3.38
N THR A 397 -2.87 7.20 4.25
CA THR A 397 -4.25 7.32 4.74
C THR A 397 -4.68 8.77 4.61
N ILE A 398 -5.84 9.00 4.01
CA ILE A 398 -6.49 10.31 3.95
C ILE A 398 -7.89 10.14 4.53
N THR A 399 -8.16 10.73 5.70
CA THR A 399 -9.40 10.55 6.43
C THR A 399 -10.37 11.67 6.13
N ALA A 400 -11.63 11.34 5.76
CA ALA A 400 -12.67 12.36 5.60
C ALA A 400 -12.91 13.09 6.95
N PRO A 401 -12.98 14.43 6.98
CA PRO A 401 -13.20 15.17 8.23
C PRO A 401 -14.61 14.95 8.82
N SER A 402 -15.58 14.53 8.00
CA SER A 402 -16.93 14.13 8.40
C SER A 402 -17.49 13.10 7.40
N GLN A 403 -18.63 12.49 7.74
CA GLN A 403 -19.31 11.52 6.86
C GLN A 403 -20.37 12.16 5.95
N ASP A 404 -20.58 13.46 6.06
CA ASP A 404 -21.49 14.19 5.18
C ASP A 404 -20.87 14.45 3.80
N GLU A 405 -21.68 14.94 2.85
CA GLU A 405 -21.26 15.25 1.48
C GLU A 405 -20.02 16.15 1.46
N ARG A 406 -19.99 17.18 2.32
CA ARG A 406 -18.87 18.13 2.39
C ARG A 406 -17.57 17.44 2.82
N GLY A 407 -17.61 16.66 3.89
CA GLY A 407 -16.41 15.96 4.39
C GLY A 407 -15.88 14.93 3.41
N LEU A 408 -16.77 14.20 2.73
CA LEU A 408 -16.37 13.24 1.70
C LEU A 408 -15.76 13.95 0.47
N MET A 409 -16.28 15.11 0.07
CA MET A 409 -15.71 15.90 -1.02
C MET A 409 -14.34 16.49 -0.64
N ILE A 410 -14.17 16.97 0.58
CA ILE A 410 -12.84 17.40 1.09
C ILE A 410 -11.83 16.26 1.00
N GLN A 411 -12.20 15.03 1.43
CA GLN A 411 -11.34 13.85 1.27
C GLN A 411 -10.96 13.64 -0.21
N GLY A 412 -11.93 13.74 -1.12
CA GLY A 412 -11.71 13.58 -2.57
C GLY A 412 -10.77 14.64 -3.15
N ILE A 413 -10.95 15.92 -2.80
CA ILE A 413 -10.09 17.02 -3.27
C ILE A 413 -8.66 16.84 -2.74
N ILE A 414 -8.49 16.57 -1.45
CA ILE A 414 -7.16 16.30 -0.86
C ILE A 414 -6.50 15.10 -1.52
N THR A 415 -7.26 14.02 -1.77
CA THR A 415 -6.77 12.84 -2.48
C THR A 415 -6.25 13.21 -3.87
N GLN A 416 -7.02 13.93 -4.66
CA GLN A 416 -6.63 14.35 -6.00
C GLN A 416 -5.34 15.17 -6.00
N GLN A 417 -5.26 16.19 -5.13
CA GLN A 417 -4.12 17.10 -5.10
C GLN A 417 -2.84 16.42 -4.59
N LEU A 418 -2.92 15.64 -3.52
CA LEU A 418 -1.77 14.94 -2.97
C LEU A 418 -1.26 13.85 -3.93
N TYR A 419 -2.16 13.09 -4.60
CA TYR A 419 -1.74 12.11 -5.60
C TYR A 419 -1.02 12.76 -6.78
N ARG A 420 -1.48 13.93 -7.26
CA ARG A 420 -0.76 14.68 -8.30
C ARG A 420 0.64 15.08 -7.85
N LEU A 421 0.74 15.65 -6.65
CA LEU A 421 2.01 16.08 -6.08
C LEU A 421 2.99 14.91 -5.90
N TRP A 422 2.51 13.78 -5.37
CA TRP A 422 3.35 12.59 -5.20
C TRP A 422 3.73 11.93 -6.53
N PHE A 423 2.79 11.87 -7.46
CA PHE A 423 3.04 11.34 -8.81
C PHE A 423 4.02 12.22 -9.59
N SER A 424 4.13 13.51 -9.30
CA SER A 424 5.09 14.42 -9.94
C SER A 424 6.55 14.23 -9.47
N GLN A 425 6.79 13.54 -8.35
CA GLN A 425 8.14 13.43 -7.78
C GLN A 425 9.02 12.44 -8.57
N GLU A 426 10.21 12.86 -8.98
CA GLU A 426 11.10 12.14 -9.91
C GLU A 426 11.33 10.67 -9.52
N LYS A 427 11.82 10.40 -8.29
CA LYS A 427 12.17 9.07 -7.80
C LYS A 427 10.98 8.26 -7.27
N MET A 428 9.78 8.84 -7.24
CA MET A 428 8.58 8.12 -6.78
C MET A 428 8.17 7.07 -7.81
N ILE A 429 8.07 5.82 -7.36
CA ILE A 429 7.66 4.68 -8.20
C ILE A 429 6.25 4.17 -7.88
N GLY A 430 5.65 4.61 -6.77
CA GLY A 430 4.34 4.11 -6.38
C GLY A 430 3.71 4.82 -5.21
N ILE A 431 2.39 4.64 -5.10
CA ILE A 431 1.54 5.11 -3.99
C ILE A 431 0.59 3.98 -3.63
N THR A 432 0.52 3.60 -2.34
CA THR A 432 -0.32 2.52 -1.84
C THR A 432 -1.30 3.04 -0.80
N TRP A 433 -2.59 2.92 -1.07
CA TRP A 433 -3.66 3.31 -0.17
C TRP A 433 -3.81 2.32 0.99
N TRP A 434 -3.96 2.86 2.21
CA TRP A 434 -4.20 2.07 3.42
C TRP A 434 -5.66 2.18 3.85
N ASN A 435 -6.31 1.04 4.18
CA ASN A 435 -7.74 0.97 4.54
C ASN A 435 -8.71 1.33 3.39
N VAL A 436 -8.88 0.42 2.44
CA VAL A 436 -9.72 0.60 1.25
C VAL A 436 -11.21 0.77 1.57
N VAL A 437 -11.71 0.15 2.65
CA VAL A 437 -13.14 0.13 3.03
C VAL A 437 -13.33 0.80 4.39
N ASP A 438 -14.32 1.69 4.47
CA ASP A 438 -14.70 2.36 5.72
C ASP A 438 -15.06 1.35 6.82
N GLY A 439 -14.62 1.62 8.05
CA GLY A 439 -14.86 0.77 9.21
C GLY A 439 -14.11 -0.57 9.22
N CYS A 440 -13.22 -0.80 8.25
CA CYS A 440 -12.43 -2.02 8.12
C CYS A 440 -10.94 -1.84 8.47
N GLY A 441 -10.58 -0.73 9.07
CA GLY A 441 -9.23 -0.47 9.60
C GLY A 441 -8.93 -1.24 10.89
N ALA A 442 -7.70 -1.14 11.38
CA ALA A 442 -7.32 -1.68 12.67
C ALA A 442 -8.03 -0.92 13.80
N LYS A 443 -8.14 -1.55 14.98
CA LYS A 443 -8.72 -0.89 16.16
C LYS A 443 -7.96 0.41 16.43
N LYS A 444 -8.69 1.52 16.57
CA LYS A 444 -8.20 2.91 16.72
C LYS A 444 -7.78 3.61 15.42
N GLU A 445 -7.82 2.96 14.27
CA GLU A 445 -7.73 3.66 12.99
C GLU A 445 -9.06 4.35 12.67
N PRO A 446 -9.05 5.42 11.86
CA PRO A 446 -10.27 6.14 11.52
C PRO A 446 -11.24 5.27 10.72
N THR A 447 -12.53 5.43 11.00
CA THR A 447 -13.60 4.64 10.34
C THR A 447 -14.01 5.19 8.98
N VAL A 448 -13.50 6.36 8.57
CA VAL A 448 -13.88 7.07 7.34
C VAL A 448 -12.68 7.37 6.43
N SER A 449 -11.70 6.49 6.43
CA SER A 449 -10.48 6.61 5.61
C SER A 449 -10.51 5.76 4.32
N GLY A 450 -11.62 5.04 4.08
CA GLY A 450 -11.77 4.18 2.90
C GLY A 450 -12.01 4.96 1.61
N LEU A 451 -11.83 4.27 0.49
CA LEU A 451 -12.31 4.68 -0.83
C LEU A 451 -13.76 4.25 -1.07
N PHE A 452 -14.20 3.26 -0.30
CA PHE A 452 -15.55 2.71 -0.34
C PHE A 452 -16.18 2.80 1.04
N THR A 453 -17.51 3.01 1.05
CA THR A 453 -18.30 2.84 2.27
C THR A 453 -18.28 1.37 2.72
N ARG A 454 -18.77 1.09 3.94
CA ARG A 454 -18.93 -0.29 4.44
C ARG A 454 -19.77 -1.18 3.51
N ASP A 455 -20.70 -0.60 2.77
CA ASP A 455 -21.56 -1.28 1.79
C ASP A 455 -21.00 -1.26 0.37
N MET A 456 -19.70 -0.99 0.24
CA MET A 456 -18.96 -0.99 -1.02
C MET A 456 -19.47 0.03 -2.05
N GLN A 457 -20.06 1.15 -1.59
CA GLN A 457 -20.37 2.28 -2.46
C GLN A 457 -19.12 3.14 -2.65
N PRO A 458 -18.78 3.51 -3.91
CA PRO A 458 -17.65 4.39 -4.17
C PRO A 458 -17.85 5.76 -3.52
N LYS A 459 -16.80 6.28 -2.88
CA LYS A 459 -16.75 7.61 -2.29
C LYS A 459 -16.11 8.62 -3.27
N PRO A 460 -16.23 9.95 -3.03
CA PRO A 460 -15.50 10.94 -3.83
C PRO A 460 -14.00 10.65 -3.97
N SER A 461 -13.34 10.14 -2.94
CA SER A 461 -11.92 9.73 -3.00
C SER A 461 -11.65 8.61 -4.02
N TYR A 462 -12.59 7.66 -4.20
CA TYR A 462 -12.49 6.66 -5.29
C TYR A 462 -12.59 7.32 -6.66
N TYR A 463 -13.57 8.20 -6.85
CA TYR A 463 -13.74 8.88 -8.15
C TYR A 463 -12.55 9.78 -8.47
N ALA A 464 -11.95 10.44 -7.47
CA ALA A 464 -10.72 11.20 -7.65
C ALA A 464 -9.58 10.32 -8.19
N LEU A 465 -9.36 9.14 -7.61
CA LEU A 465 -8.35 8.20 -8.09
C LEU A 465 -8.71 7.62 -9.46
N ASN A 466 -9.98 7.27 -9.70
CA ASN A 466 -10.43 6.74 -10.98
C ASN A 466 -10.20 7.75 -12.13
N GLN A 467 -10.51 9.03 -11.90
CA GLN A 467 -10.26 10.09 -12.87
C GLN A 467 -8.77 10.27 -13.15
N LEU A 468 -7.92 10.21 -12.13
CA LEU A 468 -6.47 10.30 -12.30
C LEU A 468 -5.90 9.07 -13.02
N ILE A 469 -6.14 7.87 -12.49
CA ILE A 469 -5.45 6.63 -12.91
C ILE A 469 -5.98 6.10 -14.24
N ASN A 470 -7.31 6.06 -14.41
CA ASN A 470 -7.93 5.43 -15.56
C ASN A 470 -8.25 6.38 -16.72
N ASN A 471 -8.24 7.71 -16.47
CA ASN A 471 -8.52 8.70 -17.51
C ASN A 471 -7.30 9.58 -17.78
N GLU A 472 -6.88 10.41 -16.79
CA GLU A 472 -5.87 11.45 -17.02
C GLU A 472 -4.46 10.87 -17.22
N TRP A 473 -4.09 9.88 -16.42
CA TRP A 473 -2.75 9.27 -16.44
C TRP A 473 -2.70 7.99 -17.27
N LYS A 474 -3.64 7.81 -18.17
CA LYS A 474 -3.70 6.65 -19.07
C LYS A 474 -3.62 7.09 -20.52
N THR A 475 -2.68 6.52 -21.27
CA THR A 475 -2.51 6.86 -22.68
C THR A 475 -3.35 5.93 -23.55
N ASN A 476 -4.39 6.50 -24.16
CA ASN A 476 -5.18 5.84 -25.20
C ASN A 476 -5.33 6.82 -26.35
N THR A 477 -4.75 6.51 -27.52
CA THR A 477 -4.75 7.41 -28.68
C THR A 477 -4.73 6.63 -29.99
N THR A 478 -5.01 7.34 -31.06
CA THR A 478 -4.82 6.84 -32.43
C THR A 478 -3.86 7.78 -33.15
N VAL A 479 -2.83 7.22 -33.76
CA VAL A 479 -1.84 7.95 -34.54
C VAL A 479 -1.78 7.38 -35.95
N VAL A 480 -1.20 8.14 -36.87
CA VAL A 480 -1.01 7.70 -38.26
C VAL A 480 0.46 7.32 -38.47
N ALA A 481 0.73 6.08 -38.89
CA ALA A 481 2.08 5.67 -39.27
C ALA A 481 2.55 6.37 -40.55
N ASP A 482 3.84 6.62 -40.67
CA ASP A 482 4.44 7.15 -41.89
C ASP A 482 4.45 6.13 -43.05
N GLU A 483 5.06 6.48 -44.19
CA GLU A 483 5.11 5.63 -45.36
C GLU A 483 5.95 4.36 -45.17
N ASN A 484 6.87 4.37 -44.22
CA ASN A 484 7.73 3.25 -43.84
C ASN A 484 7.13 2.40 -42.71
N GLY A 485 5.93 2.74 -42.24
CA GLY A 485 5.28 2.06 -41.10
C GLY A 485 5.77 2.51 -39.73
N LYS A 486 6.53 3.61 -39.67
CA LYS A 486 7.02 4.18 -38.40
C LYS A 486 5.88 4.88 -37.67
N VAL A 487 5.76 4.58 -36.39
CA VAL A 487 4.79 5.15 -35.46
C VAL A 487 5.53 5.87 -34.36
N GLN A 488 5.11 7.09 -34.06
CA GLN A 488 5.62 7.87 -32.94
C GLN A 488 4.46 8.34 -32.06
N PHE A 489 4.64 8.28 -30.76
CA PHE A 489 3.67 8.78 -29.79
C PHE A 489 4.36 9.19 -28.50
N ARG A 490 3.72 10.07 -27.71
CA ARG A 490 4.12 10.39 -26.36
C ARG A 490 3.09 9.85 -25.39
N GLY A 491 3.54 9.12 -24.35
CA GLY A 491 2.64 8.47 -23.42
C GLY A 491 3.25 8.23 -22.05
N PHE A 492 2.41 7.80 -21.11
CA PHE A 492 2.86 7.36 -19.80
C PHE A 492 3.65 6.06 -19.92
N ARG A 493 4.71 5.89 -19.13
CA ARG A 493 5.56 4.69 -19.15
C ARG A 493 4.75 3.46 -18.76
N GLY A 494 5.03 2.33 -19.43
CA GLY A 494 4.32 1.09 -19.19
C GLY A 494 4.17 0.21 -20.43
N LYS A 495 3.26 -0.77 -20.36
CA LYS A 495 3.00 -1.69 -21.48
C LYS A 495 1.80 -1.22 -22.30
N TYR A 496 1.91 -1.41 -23.60
CA TYR A 496 0.95 -0.98 -24.60
C TYR A 496 0.54 -2.13 -25.50
N ARG A 497 -0.72 -2.11 -25.89
CA ARG A 497 -1.27 -2.87 -27.01
C ARG A 497 -1.39 -1.95 -28.22
N ILE A 498 -0.68 -2.27 -29.28
CA ILE A 498 -0.68 -1.52 -30.54
C ILE A 498 -1.50 -2.33 -31.56
N THR A 499 -2.60 -1.76 -32.05
CA THR A 499 -3.52 -2.44 -32.99
C THR A 499 -3.58 -1.69 -34.30
N TYR A 500 -3.40 -2.40 -35.43
CA TYR A 500 -3.45 -1.83 -36.79
C TYR A 500 -3.99 -2.83 -37.81
N LYS A 501 -4.28 -2.38 -39.02
CA LYS A 501 -4.66 -3.22 -40.15
C LYS A 501 -3.46 -3.43 -41.09
N ASP A 502 -3.19 -4.70 -41.45
CA ASP A 502 -2.16 -5.03 -42.44
C ASP A 502 -2.64 -4.75 -43.90
N LYS A 503 -1.77 -4.98 -44.88
CA LYS A 503 -2.07 -4.79 -46.33
C LYS A 503 -3.24 -5.64 -46.82
N LYS A 504 -3.57 -6.74 -46.12
CA LYS A 504 -4.72 -7.62 -46.41
C LYS A 504 -5.98 -7.20 -45.66
N GLY A 505 -5.93 -6.14 -44.86
CA GLY A 505 -7.04 -5.68 -44.01
C GLY A 505 -7.23 -6.48 -42.72
N LYS A 506 -6.35 -7.42 -42.38
CA LYS A 506 -6.40 -8.22 -41.16
C LYS A 506 -5.90 -7.39 -39.98
N THR A 507 -6.57 -7.51 -38.83
CA THR A 507 -6.13 -6.88 -37.59
C THR A 507 -4.87 -7.56 -37.08
N GLN A 508 -3.85 -6.76 -36.79
CA GLN A 508 -2.60 -7.15 -36.14
C GLN A 508 -2.54 -6.47 -34.78
N VAL A 509 -1.94 -7.16 -33.83
CA VAL A 509 -1.72 -6.68 -32.45
C VAL A 509 -0.25 -6.90 -32.11
N VAL A 510 0.41 -5.85 -31.62
CA VAL A 510 1.81 -5.88 -31.18
C VAL A 510 1.86 -5.35 -29.75
N GLU A 511 2.64 -6.00 -28.90
CA GLU A 511 2.95 -5.48 -27.55
C GLU A 511 4.17 -4.55 -27.64
N TYR A 512 4.11 -3.46 -26.90
CA TYR A 512 5.19 -2.48 -26.83
C TYR A 512 5.39 -2.03 -25.37
N THR A 513 6.64 -1.90 -24.95
CA THR A 513 6.97 -1.36 -23.61
C THR A 513 7.63 0.01 -23.78
N LEU A 514 6.97 1.03 -23.28
CA LEU A 514 7.50 2.39 -23.19
C LEU A 514 8.25 2.54 -21.86
N LYS A 515 9.56 2.75 -21.92
CA LYS A 515 10.46 2.88 -20.78
C LYS A 515 10.84 4.33 -20.52
#